data_ba1a06f3af62a2d4eb0bcc161d8127e6
#
_entry.id   ba1a06f3af62a2d4eb0bcc161d8127e6
#
_cell.length_a   1.000
_cell.length_b   1.000
_cell.length_c   1.000
_cell.angle_alpha   90.00
_cell.angle_beta   90.00
_cell.angle_gamma   90.00
#
_symmetry.space_group_name_H-M   'P 1'
#
loop_
_entity.id
_entity.type
_entity.pdbx_description
1 polymer ?
#
loop_
_entity_poly.entity_id
_entity_poly.type
_entity_poly.pdbx_seq_one_letter_code
_entity_poly.pdbx_strand_id
1 'polypeptide(L)'
;MRRLKKKIFLNIFGGTVAVLGLVRLAFPEVTGHVEEDDPQPVETPVLPREYSSPPTGVLQYSHVSTDDTTRDSVLPLLEQDSAGNVKWHPVRSVPSYAQCFPDVQDVQIVAARRWGVRPVRNRQEAEHRRKELVYVGANPFYCIDNGMTHSIPYLVPRAAHLLSAIGRNYLDSLYIKGIPLHRIIVSSVLRTQDDVARLQRHNGNAESQSCHLFGTTFDVCYNRYSTVTPTDEPERRAVQSDTLKWVLSEVLRDIREQGRCYIKYEVKQGCFHITVR
;
A
#
# COMPACT_ATOMS: atom_id res chain seq x y z
N MET A 1 13.34 42.05 -23.09
CA MET A 1 12.13 41.20 -23.03
C MET A 1 11.77 40.73 -21.60
N ARG A 2 12.71 40.29 -20.71
CA ARG A 2 12.38 39.83 -19.33
C ARG A 2 11.73 40.89 -18.40
N ARG A 3 12.12 42.14 -18.48
CA ARG A 3 11.56 43.21 -17.63
C ARG A 3 10.10 43.60 -17.99
N LEU A 4 9.73 43.51 -19.26
CA LEU A 4 8.36 43.78 -19.70
C LEU A 4 7.38 42.72 -19.21
N LYS A 5 7.79 41.44 -19.26
CA LYS A 5 6.98 40.32 -18.75
C LYS A 5 6.74 40.43 -17.25
N LYS A 6 7.73 40.86 -16.46
CA LYS A 6 7.60 41.07 -15.01
C LYS A 6 6.62 42.21 -14.66
N LYS A 7 6.62 43.31 -15.40
CA LYS A 7 5.66 44.39 -15.19
C LYS A 7 4.22 43.98 -15.51
N ILE A 8 4.02 43.25 -16.61
CA ILE A 8 2.71 42.73 -16.98
C ILE A 8 2.20 41.74 -15.93
N PHE A 9 3.05 40.84 -15.44
CA PHE A 9 2.69 39.93 -14.35
C PHE A 9 2.30 40.65 -13.07
N LEU A 10 3.08 41.66 -12.67
CA LEU A 10 2.78 42.42 -11.45
C LEU A 10 1.45 43.19 -11.56
N ASN A 11 1.16 43.75 -12.74
CA ASN A 11 -0.10 44.47 -12.95
C ASN A 11 -1.30 43.51 -12.94
N ILE A 12 -1.18 42.34 -13.57
CA ILE A 12 -2.24 41.30 -13.54
C ILE A 12 -2.45 40.84 -12.10
N PHE A 13 -1.38 40.49 -11.39
CA PHE A 13 -1.44 39.99 -10.02
C PHE A 13 -2.05 41.08 -9.07
N GLY A 14 -1.59 42.31 -9.17
CA GLY A 14 -2.14 43.43 -8.39
C GLY A 14 -3.62 43.68 -8.70
N GLY A 15 -4.00 43.62 -9.98
CA GLY A 15 -5.41 43.72 -10.39
C GLY A 15 -6.27 42.59 -9.82
N THR A 16 -5.79 41.35 -9.86
CA THR A 16 -6.52 40.21 -9.30
C THR A 16 -6.71 40.31 -7.81
N VAL A 17 -5.69 40.75 -7.05
CA VAL A 17 -5.79 40.96 -5.60
C VAL A 17 -6.78 42.08 -5.28
N ALA A 18 -6.77 43.15 -6.04
CA ALA A 18 -7.72 44.26 -5.86
C ALA A 18 -9.17 43.82 -6.13
N VAL A 19 -9.41 43.05 -7.20
CA VAL A 19 -10.74 42.51 -7.51
C VAL A 19 -11.22 41.53 -6.41
N LEU A 20 -10.37 40.67 -5.91
CA LEU A 20 -10.71 39.75 -4.82
C LEU A 20 -11.01 40.54 -3.51
N GLY A 21 -10.26 41.61 -3.24
CA GLY A 21 -10.54 42.50 -2.12
C GLY A 21 -11.89 43.23 -2.23
N LEU A 22 -12.27 43.67 -3.43
CA LEU A 22 -13.57 44.28 -3.69
C LEU A 22 -14.71 43.29 -3.58
N VAL A 23 -14.53 42.05 -4.08
CA VAL A 23 -15.49 40.97 -3.92
C VAL A 23 -15.72 40.66 -2.43
N ARG A 24 -14.67 40.60 -1.63
CA ARG A 24 -14.78 40.42 -0.18
C ARG A 24 -15.55 41.51 0.53
N LEU A 25 -15.38 42.75 0.09
CA LEU A 25 -16.10 43.92 0.66
C LEU A 25 -17.58 43.93 0.22
N ALA A 26 -17.86 43.53 -1.01
CA ALA A 26 -19.22 43.51 -1.56
C ALA A 26 -20.07 42.30 -1.09
N PHE A 27 -19.40 41.21 -0.77
CA PHE A 27 -20.03 39.94 -0.39
C PHE A 27 -19.34 39.34 0.87
N PRO A 28 -19.57 39.96 2.05
CA PRO A 28 -18.96 39.48 3.30
C PRO A 28 -19.35 38.05 3.65
N GLU A 29 -20.49 37.57 3.18
CA GLU A 29 -20.99 36.18 3.42
C GLU A 29 -20.17 35.12 2.71
N VAL A 30 -19.42 35.45 1.65
CA VAL A 30 -18.56 34.48 0.94
C VAL A 30 -17.32 34.07 1.78
N THR A 31 -17.03 34.81 2.84
CA THR A 31 -15.99 34.51 3.82
C THR A 31 -16.56 34.19 5.18
N GLY A 32 -17.81 33.74 5.23
CA GLY A 32 -18.44 33.33 6.47
C GLY A 32 -17.51 32.42 7.25
N HIS A 33 -17.18 32.81 8.47
CA HIS A 33 -16.73 31.90 9.49
C HIS A 33 -17.71 30.74 9.45
N VAL A 34 -17.18 29.54 9.18
CA VAL A 34 -17.83 28.35 9.68
C VAL A 34 -17.83 28.56 11.19
N GLU A 35 -18.98 28.94 11.77
CA GLU A 35 -19.18 28.75 13.20
C GLU A 35 -18.82 27.28 13.42
N GLU A 36 -17.74 27.03 14.14
CA GLU A 36 -17.51 25.74 14.74
C GLU A 36 -18.73 25.54 15.64
N ASP A 37 -19.74 24.83 15.11
CA ASP A 37 -20.76 24.20 15.92
C ASP A 37 -19.97 23.36 16.94
N ASP A 38 -20.04 23.81 18.18
CA ASP A 38 -19.51 23.10 19.34
C ASP A 38 -20.05 21.66 19.22
N PRO A 39 -19.22 20.65 19.01
CA PRO A 39 -19.72 19.32 18.70
C PRO A 39 -20.55 18.88 19.89
N GLN A 40 -21.88 18.84 19.69
CA GLN A 40 -22.78 18.20 20.64
C GLN A 40 -22.16 16.82 20.94
N PRO A 41 -22.08 16.40 22.20
CA PRO A 41 -21.52 15.10 22.53
C PRO A 41 -22.27 14.05 21.75
N VAL A 42 -21.64 13.52 20.72
CA VAL A 42 -22.12 12.34 20.00
C VAL A 42 -22.14 11.24 21.05
N GLU A 43 -23.35 10.82 21.46
CA GLU A 43 -23.50 9.61 22.26
C GLU A 43 -22.81 8.49 21.48
N THR A 44 -21.61 8.15 21.92
CA THR A 44 -20.89 6.98 21.42
C THR A 44 -21.79 5.77 21.64
N PRO A 45 -22.14 5.00 20.61
CA PRO A 45 -22.85 3.75 20.80
C PRO A 45 -22.06 2.94 21.84
N VAL A 46 -22.69 2.60 22.95
CA VAL A 46 -22.11 1.72 23.96
C VAL A 46 -21.94 0.37 23.28
N LEU A 47 -20.73 0.12 22.77
CA LEU A 47 -20.34 -1.21 22.32
C LEU A 47 -20.48 -2.17 23.50
N PRO A 48 -21.03 -3.38 23.29
CA PRO A 48 -21.14 -4.37 24.35
C PRO A 48 -19.78 -4.56 25.02
N ARG A 49 -19.77 -4.58 26.34
CA ARG A 49 -18.57 -4.65 27.21
C ARG A 49 -17.86 -6.01 27.16
N GLU A 50 -17.68 -6.62 25.99
CA GLU A 50 -16.94 -7.88 25.81
C GLU A 50 -15.70 -7.78 24.91
N TYR A 51 -15.30 -6.58 24.51
CA TYR A 51 -13.96 -6.38 24.00
C TYR A 51 -13.06 -5.90 25.13
N SER A 52 -12.67 -6.86 25.98
CA SER A 52 -11.48 -6.70 26.80
C SER A 52 -10.29 -6.33 25.93
N SER A 53 -9.55 -5.33 26.38
CA SER A 53 -8.35 -4.70 25.82
C SER A 53 -7.58 -5.58 24.84
N PRO A 54 -7.09 -5.04 23.70
CA PRO A 54 -6.17 -5.80 22.86
C PRO A 54 -5.02 -6.28 23.74
N PRO A 55 -4.61 -7.55 23.60
CA PRO A 55 -3.56 -8.10 24.44
C PRO A 55 -2.31 -7.24 24.28
N THR A 56 -1.93 -6.59 25.38
CA THR A 56 -0.62 -5.99 25.58
C THR A 56 0.34 -7.16 25.64
N GLY A 57 0.91 -7.51 24.50
CA GLY A 57 1.88 -8.59 24.43
C GLY A 57 2.52 -8.54 23.06
N VAL A 58 3.85 -8.47 23.03
CA VAL A 58 4.66 -9.15 22.04
C VAL A 58 3.80 -10.26 21.46
N LEU A 59 3.72 -10.40 20.13
CA LEU A 59 3.04 -11.50 19.45
C LEU A 59 3.38 -12.82 20.15
N GLN A 60 2.68 -13.11 21.24
CA GLN A 60 2.62 -14.43 21.79
C GLN A 60 1.69 -15.18 20.87
N TYR A 61 2.29 -15.88 19.92
CA TYR A 61 1.62 -16.97 19.25
C TYR A 61 1.10 -17.88 20.37
N SER A 62 -0.22 -17.83 20.60
CA SER A 62 -0.90 -18.73 21.49
C SER A 62 -0.45 -20.15 21.17
N HIS A 63 0.01 -20.85 22.20
CA HIS A 63 0.31 -22.27 22.14
C HIS A 63 -0.82 -23.01 21.44
N VAL A 64 -0.55 -23.44 20.23
CA VAL A 64 -1.31 -24.53 19.60
C VAL A 64 -1.01 -25.75 20.41
N SER A 65 -2.08 -26.42 20.85
CA SER A 65 -2.07 -27.66 21.60
C SER A 65 -1.02 -28.64 21.09
N THR A 66 -0.28 -29.25 22.02
CA THR A 66 0.92 -30.05 21.83
C THR A 66 0.66 -31.45 21.24
N ASP A 67 -0.43 -31.69 20.51
CA ASP A 67 -0.78 -33.03 20.05
C ASP A 67 -0.82 -33.21 18.51
N ASP A 68 -0.26 -32.27 17.76
CA ASP A 68 -0.13 -32.46 16.31
C ASP A 68 1.35 -32.40 15.90
N THR A 69 1.87 -33.57 15.49
CA THR A 69 3.25 -33.80 15.09
C THR A 69 3.62 -33.19 13.72
N THR A 70 2.80 -32.34 13.16
CA THR A 70 3.10 -31.47 12.03
C THR A 70 3.42 -30.07 12.51
N ARG A 71 4.60 -29.92 13.12
CA ARG A 71 5.19 -28.59 13.36
C ARG A 71 5.59 -27.98 12.02
N ASP A 72 4.70 -27.31 11.39
CA ASP A 72 5.05 -26.14 10.60
C ASP A 72 5.49 -25.06 11.59
N SER A 73 6.79 -25.06 11.90
CA SER A 73 7.39 -24.03 12.74
C SER A 73 7.29 -22.68 12.02
N VAL A 74 6.34 -21.90 12.40
CA VAL A 74 5.92 -20.64 11.77
C VAL A 74 6.96 -19.53 11.98
N LEU A 75 8.00 -19.75 12.77
CA LEU A 75 9.11 -18.82 12.93
C LEU A 75 10.37 -19.49 12.39
N PRO A 76 11.07 -18.85 11.45
CA PRO A 76 12.41 -19.29 11.10
C PRO A 76 13.22 -19.32 12.39
N LEU A 77 13.69 -20.51 12.78
CA LEU A 77 14.59 -20.67 13.91
C LEU A 77 15.86 -19.85 13.61
N LEU A 78 16.11 -18.84 14.43
CA LEU A 78 17.39 -18.16 14.37
C LEU A 78 18.47 -19.16 14.78
N GLU A 79 19.38 -19.46 13.86
CA GLU A 79 20.52 -20.28 14.15
C GLU A 79 21.42 -19.57 15.19
N GLN A 80 21.95 -20.33 16.12
CA GLN A 80 22.96 -19.86 17.07
C GLN A 80 24.31 -20.51 16.73
N ASP A 81 25.38 -19.77 16.92
CA ASP A 81 26.74 -20.32 16.86
C ASP A 81 27.05 -21.13 18.14
N SER A 82 28.21 -21.77 18.17
CA SER A 82 28.67 -22.55 19.32
C SER A 82 28.85 -21.74 20.62
N ALA A 83 28.86 -20.42 20.53
CA ALA A 83 28.95 -19.49 21.65
C ALA A 83 27.57 -18.94 22.07
N GLY A 84 26.48 -19.36 21.41
CA GLY A 84 25.11 -18.91 21.69
C GLY A 84 24.73 -17.57 21.02
N ASN A 85 25.58 -17.01 20.16
CA ASN A 85 25.25 -15.78 19.44
C ASN A 85 24.34 -16.09 18.26
N VAL A 86 23.37 -15.18 18.04
CA VAL A 86 22.47 -15.28 16.87
C VAL A 86 23.23 -15.09 15.57
N LYS A 87 23.08 -16.06 14.67
CA LYS A 87 23.65 -16.00 13.33
C LYS A 87 22.64 -15.40 12.37
N TRP A 88 22.84 -14.12 12.05
CA TRP A 88 21.97 -13.38 11.13
C TRP A 88 22.16 -13.83 9.68
N HIS A 89 21.06 -13.94 8.94
CA HIS A 89 21.12 -14.19 7.52
C HIS A 89 21.68 -12.99 6.75
N PRO A 90 22.46 -13.20 5.69
CA PRO A 90 23.03 -12.11 4.92
C PRO A 90 21.92 -11.34 4.17
N VAL A 91 22.12 -10.03 4.06
CA VAL A 91 21.28 -9.19 3.19
C VAL A 91 21.81 -9.28 1.77
N ARG A 92 20.98 -9.73 0.86
CA ARG A 92 21.31 -9.87 -0.55
C ARG A 92 20.26 -9.15 -1.40
N SER A 93 20.59 -8.85 -2.63
CA SER A 93 19.66 -8.35 -3.65
C SER A 93 19.56 -9.35 -4.78
N VAL A 94 18.52 -9.24 -5.57
CA VAL A 94 18.45 -9.93 -6.86
C VAL A 94 19.53 -9.37 -7.81
N PRO A 95 20.10 -10.19 -8.69
CA PRO A 95 21.18 -9.74 -9.61
C PRO A 95 20.74 -8.61 -10.54
N SER A 96 19.49 -8.66 -11.01
CA SER A 96 18.91 -7.65 -11.88
C SER A 96 17.40 -7.61 -11.71
N TYR A 97 16.87 -6.44 -11.37
CA TYR A 97 15.41 -6.25 -11.23
C TYR A 97 14.66 -6.50 -12.53
N ALA A 98 15.21 -6.03 -13.66
CA ALA A 98 14.60 -6.22 -14.97
C ALA A 98 14.55 -7.69 -15.42
N GLN A 99 15.58 -8.47 -15.08
CA GLN A 99 15.61 -9.90 -15.41
C GLN A 99 14.77 -10.74 -14.46
N CYS A 100 14.74 -10.39 -13.17
CA CYS A 100 13.95 -11.12 -12.17
C CYS A 100 12.46 -10.81 -12.27
N PHE A 101 12.09 -9.62 -12.76
CA PHE A 101 10.70 -9.15 -12.83
C PHE A 101 10.34 -8.66 -14.24
N PRO A 102 10.40 -9.53 -15.26
CA PRO A 102 10.27 -9.15 -16.67
C PRO A 102 8.84 -9.16 -17.18
N ASP A 103 7.85 -9.49 -16.35
CA ASP A 103 6.51 -9.80 -16.81
C ASP A 103 5.81 -8.56 -17.36
N VAL A 104 5.64 -8.53 -18.67
CA VAL A 104 5.02 -7.42 -19.40
C VAL A 104 3.50 -7.39 -19.21
N GLN A 105 2.88 -6.27 -19.56
CA GLN A 105 1.44 -6.02 -19.42
C GLN A 105 0.58 -7.12 -20.08
N ASP A 106 0.99 -7.63 -21.24
CA ASP A 106 0.20 -8.59 -22.02
C ASP A 106 -0.04 -9.91 -21.30
N VAL A 107 0.97 -10.43 -20.60
CA VAL A 107 0.80 -11.66 -19.81
C VAL A 107 -0.01 -11.39 -18.55
N GLN A 108 0.16 -10.22 -17.95
CA GLN A 108 -0.55 -9.85 -16.74
C GLN A 108 -2.04 -9.63 -16.98
N ILE A 109 -2.43 -8.99 -18.10
CA ILE A 109 -3.84 -8.74 -18.44
C ILE A 109 -4.60 -10.05 -18.71
N VAL A 110 -3.94 -11.04 -19.29
CA VAL A 110 -4.53 -12.37 -19.50
C VAL A 110 -4.84 -13.03 -18.15
N ALA A 111 -3.89 -13.00 -17.21
CA ALA A 111 -4.08 -13.54 -15.87
C ALA A 111 -5.16 -12.75 -15.10
N ALA A 112 -5.13 -11.41 -15.20
CA ALA A 112 -6.09 -10.54 -14.55
C ALA A 112 -7.54 -10.85 -14.99
N ARG A 113 -7.77 -11.04 -16.28
CA ARG A 113 -9.09 -11.42 -16.82
C ARG A 113 -9.50 -12.83 -16.41
N ARG A 114 -8.56 -13.75 -16.32
CA ARG A 114 -8.85 -15.16 -15.96
C ARG A 114 -9.26 -15.32 -14.51
N TRP A 115 -8.58 -14.62 -13.59
CA TRP A 115 -8.71 -14.82 -12.15
C TRP A 115 -9.42 -13.68 -11.43
N GLY A 116 -9.76 -12.63 -12.16
CA GLY A 116 -10.39 -11.44 -11.62
C GLY A 116 -11.89 -11.43 -11.75
N VAL A 117 -12.45 -10.33 -11.30
CA VAL A 117 -13.88 -10.00 -11.42
C VAL A 117 -14.14 -9.15 -12.65
N ARG A 118 -15.39 -9.06 -13.07
CA ARG A 118 -15.79 -8.05 -14.06
C ARG A 118 -15.47 -6.65 -13.51
N PRO A 119 -14.91 -5.74 -14.34
CA PRO A 119 -14.63 -4.38 -13.90
C PRO A 119 -15.85 -3.72 -13.26
N VAL A 120 -15.66 -3.15 -12.09
CA VAL A 120 -16.67 -2.39 -11.37
C VAL A 120 -16.73 -0.96 -11.90
N ARG A 121 -17.94 -0.39 -12.00
CA ARG A 121 -18.11 0.97 -12.50
C ARG A 121 -17.51 2.01 -11.55
N ASN A 122 -17.87 1.92 -10.29
CA ASN A 122 -17.52 2.90 -9.26
C ASN A 122 -17.29 2.23 -7.91
N ARG A 123 -16.95 3.05 -6.90
CA ARG A 123 -16.66 2.60 -5.53
C ARG A 123 -17.85 1.92 -4.86
N GLN A 124 -19.06 2.45 -5.05
CA GLN A 124 -20.26 1.91 -4.47
C GLN A 124 -20.56 0.50 -5.00
N GLU A 125 -20.39 0.25 -6.29
CA GLU A 125 -20.52 -1.10 -6.85
C GLU A 125 -19.53 -2.07 -6.24
N ALA A 126 -18.26 -1.66 -6.05
CA ALA A 126 -17.26 -2.50 -5.41
C ALA A 126 -17.65 -2.90 -3.99
N GLU A 127 -18.20 -1.98 -3.21
CA GLU A 127 -18.69 -2.24 -1.85
C GLU A 127 -19.85 -3.24 -1.80
N HIS A 128 -20.71 -3.26 -2.82
CA HIS A 128 -21.80 -4.23 -2.92
C HIS A 128 -21.33 -5.63 -3.34
N ARG A 129 -20.13 -5.74 -3.92
CA ARG A 129 -19.60 -7.02 -4.42
C ARG A 129 -18.69 -7.75 -3.42
N ARG A 130 -19.02 -7.68 -2.12
CA ARG A 130 -18.25 -8.28 -1.02
C ARG A 130 -18.13 -9.82 -1.08
N LYS A 131 -18.93 -10.49 -1.90
CA LYS A 131 -18.80 -11.94 -2.15
C LYS A 131 -17.62 -12.27 -3.06
N GLU A 132 -17.17 -11.30 -3.87
CA GLU A 132 -16.12 -11.47 -4.88
C GLU A 132 -14.85 -10.66 -4.53
N LEU A 133 -15.01 -9.59 -3.75
CA LEU A 133 -13.96 -8.64 -3.40
C LEU A 133 -13.77 -8.58 -1.89
N VAL A 134 -12.53 -8.67 -1.45
CA VAL A 134 -12.13 -8.59 -0.04
C VAL A 134 -11.55 -7.19 0.21
N TYR A 135 -11.97 -6.55 1.29
CA TYR A 135 -11.35 -5.32 1.77
C TYR A 135 -9.95 -5.61 2.34
N VAL A 136 -8.96 -4.90 1.83
CA VAL A 136 -7.53 -5.08 2.22
C VAL A 136 -6.93 -3.86 2.91
N GLY A 137 -7.76 -2.91 3.34
CA GLY A 137 -7.33 -1.64 3.94
C GLY A 137 -6.73 -1.77 5.34
N ALA A 138 -7.04 -2.85 6.07
CA ALA A 138 -6.54 -3.10 7.42
C ALA A 138 -5.81 -4.45 7.47
N ASN A 139 -4.48 -4.42 7.65
CA ASN A 139 -3.66 -5.62 7.68
C ASN A 139 -2.37 -5.37 8.48
N PRO A 140 -1.91 -6.31 9.34
CA PRO A 140 -0.68 -6.13 10.12
C PRO A 140 0.59 -6.20 9.28
N PHE A 141 0.57 -6.82 8.09
CA PHE A 141 1.78 -7.11 7.31
C PHE A 141 2.13 -6.03 6.29
N TYR A 142 1.20 -5.14 5.95
CA TYR A 142 1.42 -4.04 5.00
C TYR A 142 0.56 -2.82 5.35
N CYS A 143 0.85 -1.70 4.72
CA CYS A 143 0.04 -0.48 4.79
C CYS A 143 -0.50 -0.13 3.40
N ILE A 144 -1.72 0.37 3.35
CA ILE A 144 -2.24 1.05 2.16
C ILE A 144 -1.76 2.50 2.18
N ASP A 145 -1.32 3.02 1.05
CA ASP A 145 -0.88 4.42 0.92
C ASP A 145 -2.07 5.37 1.16
N ASN A 146 -1.94 6.26 2.13
CA ASN A 146 -2.97 7.26 2.44
C ASN A 146 -3.22 8.24 1.28
N GLY A 147 -2.25 8.41 0.38
CA GLY A 147 -2.35 9.24 -0.83
C GLY A 147 -3.03 8.55 -2.02
N MET A 148 -3.55 7.35 -1.85
CA MET A 148 -4.17 6.57 -2.93
C MET A 148 -5.53 7.14 -3.35
N THR A 149 -5.55 7.91 -4.44
CA THR A 149 -6.76 8.61 -4.93
C THR A 149 -7.45 7.93 -6.12
N HIS A 150 -6.70 7.09 -6.86
CA HIS A 150 -7.16 6.47 -8.11
C HIS A 150 -7.34 4.95 -8.03
N SER A 151 -7.47 4.42 -6.84
CA SER A 151 -7.82 3.03 -6.58
C SER A 151 -8.45 2.89 -5.20
N ILE A 152 -9.03 1.74 -4.92
CA ILE A 152 -9.73 1.45 -3.66
C ILE A 152 -9.21 0.13 -3.08
N PRO A 153 -9.16 -0.02 -1.75
CA PRO A 153 -8.49 -1.13 -1.07
C PRO A 153 -9.33 -2.42 -1.12
N TYR A 154 -9.62 -2.90 -2.31
CA TYR A 154 -10.31 -4.16 -2.57
C TYR A 154 -9.51 -5.03 -3.53
N LEU A 155 -9.48 -6.33 -3.28
CA LEU A 155 -8.87 -7.34 -4.15
C LEU A 155 -9.75 -8.59 -4.18
N VAL A 156 -9.61 -9.42 -5.21
CA VAL A 156 -10.15 -10.78 -5.17
C VAL A 156 -9.46 -11.59 -4.07
N PRO A 157 -10.10 -12.58 -3.44
CA PRO A 157 -9.54 -13.34 -2.32
C PRO A 157 -8.13 -13.88 -2.60
N ARG A 158 -7.89 -14.43 -3.79
CA ARG A 158 -6.58 -14.94 -4.21
C ARG A 158 -5.48 -13.87 -4.16
N ALA A 159 -5.76 -12.64 -4.64
CA ALA A 159 -4.81 -11.54 -4.62
C ALA A 159 -4.60 -10.98 -3.21
N ALA A 160 -5.65 -10.94 -2.38
CA ALA A 160 -5.54 -10.54 -0.99
C ALA A 160 -4.67 -11.51 -0.18
N HIS A 161 -4.81 -12.82 -0.40
CA HIS A 161 -3.93 -13.84 0.19
C HIS A 161 -2.48 -13.69 -0.27
N LEU A 162 -2.26 -13.44 -1.56
CA LEU A 162 -0.91 -13.22 -2.10
C LEU A 162 -0.25 -11.99 -1.47
N LEU A 163 -0.97 -10.86 -1.39
CA LEU A 163 -0.47 -9.64 -0.78
C LEU A 163 -0.11 -9.84 0.70
N SER A 164 -0.97 -10.53 1.45
CA SER A 164 -0.70 -10.86 2.86
C SER A 164 0.52 -11.78 3.00
N ALA A 165 0.67 -12.76 2.12
CA ALA A 165 1.84 -13.66 2.12
C ALA A 165 3.14 -12.89 1.80
N ILE A 166 3.12 -11.97 0.82
CA ILE A 166 4.27 -11.11 0.51
C ILE A 166 4.67 -10.28 1.73
N GLY A 167 3.70 -9.59 2.34
CA GLY A 167 3.96 -8.73 3.50
C GLY A 167 4.51 -9.52 4.69
N ARG A 168 3.95 -10.71 4.98
CA ARG A 168 4.41 -11.59 6.05
C ARG A 168 5.83 -12.09 5.78
N ASN A 169 6.08 -12.69 4.61
CA ASN A 169 7.40 -13.21 4.25
C ASN A 169 8.47 -12.12 4.27
N TYR A 170 8.07 -10.88 3.93
CA TYR A 170 8.96 -9.74 4.00
C TYR A 170 9.34 -9.39 5.45
N LEU A 171 8.39 -9.34 6.37
CA LEU A 171 8.67 -9.09 7.79
C LEU A 171 9.51 -10.21 8.40
N ASP A 172 9.22 -11.47 8.08
CA ASP A 172 10.00 -12.63 8.51
C ASP A 172 11.44 -12.55 7.98
N SER A 173 11.61 -12.13 6.71
CA SER A 173 12.93 -11.94 6.09
C SER A 173 13.72 -10.81 6.74
N LEU A 174 13.09 -9.71 7.13
CA LEU A 174 13.73 -8.63 7.88
C LEU A 174 14.18 -9.14 9.26
N TYR A 175 13.32 -9.89 9.94
CA TYR A 175 13.59 -10.43 11.27
C TYR A 175 14.82 -11.33 11.29
N ILE A 176 14.91 -12.32 10.41
CA ILE A 176 16.07 -13.25 10.34
C ILE A 176 17.36 -12.59 9.87
N LYS A 177 17.28 -11.40 9.27
CA LYS A 177 18.43 -10.59 8.86
C LYS A 177 18.83 -9.54 9.89
N GLY A 178 18.17 -9.49 11.04
CA GLY A 178 18.43 -8.50 12.10
C GLY A 178 18.10 -7.06 11.69
N ILE A 179 17.20 -6.88 10.74
CA ILE A 179 16.80 -5.56 10.24
C ILE A 179 15.52 -5.13 11.00
N PRO A 180 15.45 -3.88 11.52
CA PRO A 180 14.25 -3.36 12.12
C PRO A 180 13.03 -3.52 11.22
N LEU A 181 11.89 -3.95 11.79
CA LEU A 181 10.70 -4.25 11.01
C LEU A 181 10.13 -3.02 10.33
N HIS A 182 9.85 -3.16 9.04
CA HIS A 182 9.22 -2.16 8.19
C HIS A 182 8.13 -2.85 7.37
N ARG A 183 6.95 -2.28 7.31
CA ARG A 183 5.88 -2.77 6.43
C ARG A 183 6.04 -2.22 5.03
N ILE A 184 5.72 -3.02 4.03
CA ILE A 184 5.56 -2.57 2.66
C ILE A 184 4.38 -1.63 2.52
N ILE A 185 4.46 -0.68 1.59
CA ILE A 185 3.39 0.27 1.27
C ILE A 185 2.78 -0.11 -0.07
N VAL A 186 1.46 -0.32 -0.09
CA VAL A 186 0.69 -0.63 -1.29
C VAL A 186 0.15 0.69 -1.85
N SER A 187 0.58 1.06 -3.05
CA SER A 187 0.26 2.34 -3.68
C SER A 187 -0.90 2.29 -4.67
N SER A 188 -1.30 1.09 -5.11
CA SER A 188 -2.46 0.91 -5.99
C SER A 188 -3.04 -0.49 -5.82
N VAL A 189 -4.36 -0.60 -5.92
CA VAL A 189 -5.12 -1.85 -5.83
C VAL A 189 -6.24 -1.85 -6.88
N LEU A 190 -7.48 -2.21 -6.53
CA LEU A 190 -8.60 -2.17 -7.47
C LEU A 190 -8.82 -0.75 -7.99
N ARG A 191 -8.87 -0.59 -9.30
CA ARG A 191 -9.35 0.62 -9.98
C ARG A 191 -10.75 0.39 -10.51
N THR A 192 -11.61 1.38 -10.33
CA THR A 192 -12.93 1.36 -10.98
C THR A 192 -12.83 1.90 -12.40
N GLN A 193 -13.88 1.67 -13.22
CA GLN A 193 -13.94 2.27 -14.56
C GLN A 193 -13.89 3.81 -14.50
N ASP A 194 -14.54 4.40 -13.48
CA ASP A 194 -14.52 5.85 -13.25
C ASP A 194 -13.11 6.34 -12.87
N ASP A 195 -12.33 5.57 -12.10
CA ASP A 195 -10.93 5.90 -11.77
C ASP A 195 -10.06 5.88 -13.03
N VAL A 196 -10.21 4.86 -13.88
CA VAL A 196 -9.47 4.77 -15.14
C VAL A 196 -9.85 5.92 -16.09
N ALA A 197 -11.13 6.22 -16.25
CA ALA A 197 -11.59 7.34 -17.06
C ALA A 197 -11.05 8.69 -16.56
N ARG A 198 -10.94 8.86 -15.24
CA ARG A 198 -10.35 10.05 -14.62
C ARG A 198 -8.85 10.15 -14.90
N LEU A 199 -8.11 9.04 -14.77
CA LEU A 199 -6.68 8.98 -15.09
C LEU A 199 -6.41 9.31 -16.56
N GLN A 200 -7.22 8.80 -17.48
CA GLN A 200 -7.09 9.07 -18.93
C GLN A 200 -7.32 10.53 -19.28
N ARG A 201 -8.21 11.23 -18.57
CA ARG A 201 -8.40 12.68 -18.79
C ARG A 201 -7.18 13.52 -18.40
N HIS A 202 -6.38 13.05 -17.44
CA HIS A 202 -5.17 13.74 -16.98
C HIS A 202 -3.90 13.24 -17.67
N ASN A 203 -3.91 12.01 -18.17
CA ASN A 203 -2.79 11.38 -18.84
C ASN A 203 -3.31 10.57 -20.02
N GLY A 204 -3.25 11.15 -21.23
CA GLY A 204 -3.71 10.51 -22.46
C GLY A 204 -3.03 9.18 -22.81
N ASN A 205 -1.90 8.87 -22.16
CA ASN A 205 -1.19 7.60 -22.29
C ASN A 205 -1.62 6.55 -21.25
N ALA A 206 -2.60 6.86 -20.39
CA ALA A 206 -3.11 5.88 -19.43
C ALA A 206 -3.85 4.76 -20.19
N GLU A 207 -3.38 3.52 -20.02
CA GLU A 207 -3.94 2.37 -20.71
C GLU A 207 -5.41 2.15 -20.34
N SER A 208 -6.27 2.01 -21.35
CA SER A 208 -7.69 1.67 -21.17
C SER A 208 -7.90 0.26 -20.59
N GLN A 209 -6.89 -0.61 -20.69
CA GLN A 209 -6.90 -2.00 -20.25
C GLN A 209 -5.97 -2.20 -19.04
N SER A 210 -6.26 -1.54 -17.94
CA SER A 210 -5.50 -1.71 -16.71
C SER A 210 -5.81 -3.06 -16.03
N CYS A 211 -4.77 -3.82 -15.64
CA CYS A 211 -4.93 -5.04 -14.84
C CYS A 211 -5.63 -4.80 -13.50
N HIS A 212 -5.50 -3.59 -12.95
CA HIS A 212 -6.15 -3.20 -11.70
C HIS A 212 -7.69 -3.19 -11.76
N LEU A 213 -8.29 -3.15 -12.96
CA LEU A 213 -9.75 -3.21 -13.12
C LEU A 213 -10.36 -4.54 -12.64
N PHE A 214 -9.57 -5.59 -12.58
CA PHE A 214 -10.04 -6.95 -12.31
C PHE A 214 -9.85 -7.38 -10.84
N GLY A 215 -9.26 -6.51 -9.99
CA GLY A 215 -9.03 -6.81 -8.57
C GLY A 215 -7.96 -7.86 -8.30
N THR A 216 -7.17 -8.24 -9.30
CA THR A 216 -6.10 -9.24 -9.22
C THR A 216 -4.72 -8.64 -9.06
N THR A 217 -4.61 -7.32 -9.14
CA THR A 217 -3.35 -6.59 -9.30
C THR A 217 -3.21 -5.53 -8.22
N PHE A 218 -2.00 -5.41 -7.71
CA PHE A 218 -1.62 -4.39 -6.75
C PHE A 218 -0.18 -3.93 -6.98
N ASP A 219 0.10 -2.68 -6.60
CA ASP A 219 1.42 -2.07 -6.70
C ASP A 219 2.04 -1.94 -5.31
N VAL A 220 3.28 -2.39 -5.14
CA VAL A 220 4.04 -2.29 -3.90
C VAL A 220 5.20 -1.32 -4.11
N CYS A 221 5.25 -0.25 -3.33
CA CYS A 221 6.37 0.70 -3.34
C CYS A 221 7.69 0.01 -2.98
N TYR A 222 8.78 0.41 -3.64
CA TYR A 222 10.12 -0.04 -3.27
C TYR A 222 11.04 1.08 -2.80
N ASN A 223 10.55 2.31 -2.76
CA ASN A 223 11.29 3.51 -2.34
C ASN A 223 10.75 4.13 -1.04
N ARG A 224 9.65 3.57 -0.49
CA ARG A 224 9.02 4.00 0.76
C ARG A 224 8.54 2.79 1.54
N TYR A 225 8.70 2.83 2.86
CA TYR A 225 8.29 1.79 3.79
C TYR A 225 7.74 2.43 5.06
N SER A 226 6.96 1.69 5.83
CA SER A 226 6.41 2.14 7.10
C SER A 226 7.13 1.43 8.24
N THR A 227 7.90 2.16 9.05
CA THR A 227 8.57 1.61 10.22
C THR A 227 7.54 1.04 11.22
N VAL A 228 7.83 -0.12 11.76
CA VAL A 228 7.01 -0.73 12.82
C VAL A 228 7.64 -0.40 14.16
N THR A 229 7.02 0.51 14.90
CA THR A 229 7.43 0.85 16.26
C THR A 229 6.36 0.35 17.24
N PRO A 230 6.71 -0.47 18.24
CA PRO A 230 5.79 -0.82 19.31
C PRO A 230 5.35 0.42 20.10
N THR A 231 4.13 0.38 20.63
CA THR A 231 3.51 1.55 21.28
C THR A 231 4.31 2.08 22.48
N ASP A 232 4.98 1.16 23.19
CA ASP A 232 5.70 1.46 24.43
C ASP A 232 7.23 1.54 24.25
N GLU A 233 7.71 1.52 23.02
CA GLU A 233 9.13 1.64 22.69
C GLU A 233 9.44 2.99 22.02
N PRO A 234 10.68 3.50 22.16
CA PRO A 234 11.12 4.65 21.41
C PRO A 234 11.06 4.36 19.89
N GLU A 235 10.87 5.41 19.10
CA GLU A 235 10.81 5.30 17.66
C GLU A 235 12.04 4.57 17.11
N ARG A 236 11.80 3.49 16.37
CA ARG A 236 12.87 2.69 15.79
C ARG A 236 13.53 3.45 14.65
N ARG A 237 14.84 3.25 14.55
CA ARG A 237 15.63 3.82 13.45
C ARG A 237 15.07 3.38 12.10
N ALA A 238 14.79 4.35 11.22
CA ALA A 238 14.48 4.07 9.83
C ALA A 238 15.68 3.44 9.12
N VAL A 239 15.43 2.43 8.30
CA VAL A 239 16.41 1.77 7.46
C VAL A 239 16.34 2.36 6.05
N GLN A 240 17.47 2.46 5.36
CA GLN A 240 17.52 2.98 3.99
C GLN A 240 16.64 2.13 3.05
N SER A 241 15.90 2.79 2.19
CA SER A 241 14.97 2.13 1.26
C SER A 241 15.65 1.12 0.34
N ASP A 242 16.90 1.31 -0.02
CA ASP A 242 17.64 0.36 -0.87
C ASP A 242 17.86 -0.98 -0.16
N THR A 243 18.25 -0.97 1.12
CA THR A 243 18.37 -2.19 1.92
C THR A 243 17.05 -2.93 2.02
N LEU A 244 15.96 -2.20 2.29
CA LEU A 244 14.62 -2.75 2.38
C LEU A 244 14.14 -3.31 1.03
N LYS A 245 14.45 -2.63 -0.07
CA LYS A 245 14.18 -3.08 -1.43
C LYS A 245 14.92 -4.38 -1.77
N TRP A 246 16.17 -4.54 -1.33
CA TRP A 246 16.92 -5.79 -1.53
C TRP A 246 16.20 -6.96 -0.91
N VAL A 247 15.80 -6.85 0.37
CA VAL A 247 15.06 -7.90 1.06
C VAL A 247 13.71 -8.18 0.39
N LEU A 248 12.97 -7.12 0.04
CA LEU A 248 11.69 -7.27 -0.67
C LEU A 248 11.87 -8.00 -2.01
N SER A 249 12.93 -7.68 -2.74
CA SER A 249 13.19 -8.30 -4.04
C SER A 249 13.49 -9.80 -3.97
N GLU A 250 14.17 -10.27 -2.91
CA GLU A 250 14.37 -11.70 -2.67
C GLU A 250 13.02 -12.41 -2.47
N VAL A 251 12.18 -11.86 -1.60
CA VAL A 251 10.84 -12.41 -1.32
C VAL A 251 9.98 -12.46 -2.59
N LEU A 252 9.99 -11.38 -3.36
CA LEU A 252 9.19 -11.30 -4.58
C LEU A 252 9.69 -12.28 -5.66
N ARG A 253 11.01 -12.44 -5.81
CA ARG A 253 11.59 -13.43 -6.72
C ARG A 253 11.12 -14.84 -6.35
N ASP A 254 11.24 -15.22 -5.09
CA ASP A 254 10.91 -16.56 -4.63
C ASP A 254 9.41 -16.86 -4.83
N ILE A 255 8.53 -15.92 -4.54
CA ILE A 255 7.08 -16.05 -4.77
C ILE A 255 6.76 -16.13 -6.27
N ARG A 256 7.46 -15.38 -7.12
CA ARG A 256 7.29 -15.45 -8.57
C ARG A 256 7.79 -16.77 -9.14
N GLU A 257 8.92 -17.27 -8.68
CA GLU A 257 9.48 -18.58 -9.08
C GLU A 257 8.58 -19.74 -8.68
N GLN A 258 7.85 -19.61 -7.56
CA GLN A 258 6.78 -20.54 -7.17
C GLN A 258 5.56 -20.49 -8.12
N GLY A 259 5.55 -19.62 -9.11
CA GLY A 259 4.46 -19.49 -10.08
C GLY A 259 3.18 -18.86 -9.52
N ARG A 260 3.26 -18.14 -8.39
CA ARG A 260 2.10 -17.56 -7.72
C ARG A 260 1.65 -16.23 -8.31
N CYS A 261 2.54 -15.51 -8.99
CA CYS A 261 2.26 -14.19 -9.59
C CYS A 261 3.15 -13.89 -10.78
N TYR A 262 2.75 -12.88 -11.52
CA TYR A 262 3.57 -12.13 -12.47
C TYR A 262 4.01 -10.84 -11.82
N ILE A 263 5.24 -10.41 -12.06
CA ILE A 263 5.80 -9.19 -11.48
C ILE A 263 6.55 -8.39 -12.53
N LYS A 264 6.24 -7.08 -12.62
CA LYS A 264 6.97 -6.11 -13.42
C LYS A 264 7.62 -5.06 -12.52
N TYR A 265 8.88 -4.78 -12.78
CA TYR A 265 9.59 -3.70 -12.11
C TYR A 265 9.31 -2.36 -12.82
N GLU A 266 8.58 -1.48 -12.17
CA GLU A 266 8.13 -0.19 -12.73
C GLU A 266 9.01 0.96 -12.23
N VAL A 267 10.06 1.30 -12.99
CA VAL A 267 11.05 2.33 -12.60
C VAL A 267 10.42 3.70 -12.43
N LYS A 268 9.56 4.11 -13.37
CA LYS A 268 8.95 5.45 -13.36
C LYS A 268 7.94 5.63 -12.21
N GLN A 269 7.29 4.56 -11.79
CA GLN A 269 6.27 4.59 -10.73
C GLN A 269 6.84 4.26 -9.36
N GLY A 270 8.07 3.76 -9.28
CA GLY A 270 8.73 3.41 -8.02
C GLY A 270 8.09 2.21 -7.32
N CYS A 271 7.51 1.27 -8.07
CA CYS A 271 6.79 0.13 -7.53
C CYS A 271 7.10 -1.19 -8.26
N PHE A 272 6.77 -2.29 -7.60
CA PHE A 272 6.57 -3.58 -8.22
C PHE A 272 5.09 -3.73 -8.54
N HIS A 273 4.76 -3.92 -9.83
CA HIS A 273 3.41 -4.18 -10.31
C HIS A 273 3.18 -5.68 -10.33
N ILE A 274 2.25 -6.17 -9.51
CA ILE A 274 2.09 -7.58 -9.18
C ILE A 274 0.69 -8.03 -9.51
N THR A 275 0.56 -9.03 -10.39
CA THR A 275 -0.71 -9.67 -10.74
C THR A 275 -0.71 -11.13 -10.31
N VAL A 276 -1.73 -11.56 -9.55
CA VAL A 276 -1.87 -12.95 -9.11
C VAL A 276 -2.06 -13.90 -10.30
N ARG A 277 -1.51 -15.13 -10.15
CA ARG A 277 -1.54 -16.15 -11.21
C ARG A 277 -2.45 -17.33 -10.85
#